data_2e3bd880bd08ddfb4a1550c95f5040fd
#
_entry.id   2e3bd880bd08ddfb4a1550c95f5040fd
#
_cell.length_a   1.000
_cell.length_b   1.000
_cell.length_c   1.000
_cell.angle_alpha   90.00
_cell.angle_beta   90.00
_cell.angle_gamma   90.00
#
_symmetry.space_group_name_H-M   'P 1'
#
loop_
_entity.id
_entity.type
_entity.pdbx_description
1 polymer ?
#
loop_
_entity_poly.entity_id
_entity_poly.type
_entity_poly.pdbx_seq_one_letter_code
_entity_poly.pdbx_strand_id
1 'polypeptide(L)'
;MPNNLLAAAAGGAGRPPAGLLLALVPLLVLVVALDVYCLIDLARAKSVRNVPKWVWALVILFISAPLGALIYLFVGRDRGRDGQVAPAQQGPAQQGPVEPTSPGEPRPPVAGRPPAGGRPPVAPGAPGEGLPAGCQPVVTTSGLTRDYGGAGLFDVDLVVPRGSVYGLVGPNGAGKTTLLSLLSAIRRPDRGTIGLRIARNRVAVCPDVPEFDGWLTAAEVTDLARSLVAPAAGSAAVATALAAAGLADVAGRRVGGFSRGMVQRLGLACALVGEPELLILDEPTSALDPAGRAEMLSLVAAMRGHRTVIFSSHILSDVQRIADQVGILRDGRLLYQGATKDLIDTYLEPSWLVRIAGDLRPVAAALAGEPWATRAEPVGTDTLRVDATSIEAGERGIPAVIAGCGARQVSCEPVAADLESAFLALTGAGLGE
;
A
#
# COMPACT_ATOMS: atom_id res chain seq x y z
N MET A 1 25.12 -63.44 46.75
CA MET A 1 26.24 -63.43 45.80
C MET A 1 25.74 -62.88 44.45
N PRO A 2 26.44 -62.06 43.81
CA PRO A 2 27.32 -60.94 44.16
C PRO A 2 27.40 -59.81 43.13
N ASN A 3 27.80 -58.74 43.60
CA ASN A 3 28.69 -57.75 43.09
C ASN A 3 29.66 -58.16 42.00
N ASN A 4 29.59 -57.43 40.86
CA ASN A 4 30.72 -56.99 40.02
C ASN A 4 30.26 -56.56 38.66
N LEU A 5 29.75 -55.29 38.55
CA LEU A 5 29.56 -54.63 37.27
C LEU A 5 29.58 -53.09 37.42
N LEU A 6 30.45 -52.60 38.31
CA LEU A 6 30.62 -51.13 38.55
C LEU A 6 32.10 -50.77 38.69
N ALA A 7 32.93 -51.24 37.75
CA ALA A 7 34.35 -50.87 37.71
C ALA A 7 34.95 -50.97 36.31
N ALA A 8 34.42 -50.23 35.35
CA ALA A 8 35.07 -50.03 34.03
C ALA A 8 34.58 -48.79 33.28
N ALA A 9 34.65 -47.61 33.93
CA ALA A 9 34.42 -46.33 33.27
C ALA A 9 35.31 -45.22 33.87
N ALA A 10 36.57 -45.54 34.15
CA ALA A 10 37.59 -44.56 34.47
C ALA A 10 38.85 -44.87 33.60
N GLY A 11 38.77 -44.66 32.30
CA GLY A 11 39.81 -44.90 31.32
C GLY A 11 40.04 -43.67 30.47
N GLY A 12 41.04 -42.85 30.86
CA GLY A 12 41.91 -42.13 29.96
C GLY A 12 41.31 -41.11 29.01
N ALA A 13 41.23 -39.85 29.40
CA ALA A 13 41.28 -38.74 28.43
C ALA A 13 42.66 -38.82 27.71
N GLY A 14 42.78 -39.66 26.65
CA GLY A 14 43.93 -39.73 25.77
C GLY A 14 44.09 -38.38 25.06
N ARG A 15 45.25 -37.76 25.23
CA ARG A 15 45.64 -36.59 24.40
C ARG A 15 45.49 -36.97 22.94
N PRO A 16 44.80 -36.10 22.14
CA PRO A 16 44.64 -36.40 20.71
C PRO A 16 46.03 -36.52 20.06
N PRO A 17 46.24 -37.45 19.15
CA PRO A 17 47.54 -37.69 18.50
C PRO A 17 47.97 -36.37 17.81
N ALA A 18 49.24 -36.02 17.98
CA ALA A 18 49.82 -34.75 17.47
C ALA A 18 49.58 -34.57 15.96
N GLY A 19 49.44 -35.64 15.21
CA GLY A 19 49.08 -35.61 13.77
C GLY A 19 47.66 -35.10 13.50
N LEU A 20 46.69 -35.35 14.39
CA LEU A 20 45.32 -34.86 14.22
C LEU A 20 45.24 -33.33 14.49
N LEU A 21 46.01 -32.83 15.47
CA LEU A 21 46.15 -31.39 15.73
C LEU A 21 46.81 -30.68 14.54
N LEU A 22 47.82 -31.28 13.92
CA LEU A 22 48.50 -30.67 12.76
C LEU A 22 47.58 -30.64 11.51
N ALA A 23 46.71 -31.66 11.35
CA ALA A 23 45.74 -31.71 10.24
C ALA A 23 44.62 -30.67 10.38
N LEU A 24 44.31 -30.18 11.61
CA LEU A 24 43.29 -29.18 11.87
C LEU A 24 43.81 -27.73 11.68
N VAL A 25 45.12 -27.52 11.64
CA VAL A 25 45.73 -26.18 11.47
C VAL A 25 45.24 -25.45 10.21
N PRO A 26 45.21 -26.09 9.01
CA PRO A 26 44.71 -25.39 7.80
C PRO A 26 43.25 -24.98 7.92
N LEU A 27 42.42 -25.80 8.56
CA LEU A 27 41.01 -25.49 8.79
C LEU A 27 40.83 -24.33 9.75
N LEU A 28 41.61 -24.29 10.83
CA LEU A 28 41.63 -23.18 11.78
C LEU A 28 42.06 -21.84 11.12
N VAL A 29 43.11 -21.91 10.28
CA VAL A 29 43.57 -20.74 9.51
C VAL A 29 42.50 -20.23 8.57
N LEU A 30 41.77 -21.12 7.90
CA LEU A 30 40.66 -20.75 7.00
C LEU A 30 39.53 -20.07 7.75
N VAL A 31 39.14 -20.57 8.92
CA VAL A 31 38.10 -20.01 9.77
C VAL A 31 38.50 -18.63 10.25
N VAL A 32 39.70 -18.46 10.78
CA VAL A 32 40.19 -17.13 11.24
C VAL A 32 40.28 -16.14 10.07
N ALA A 33 40.73 -16.58 8.90
CA ALA A 33 40.74 -15.73 7.71
C ALA A 33 39.35 -15.27 7.27
N LEU A 34 38.34 -16.13 7.40
CA LEU A 34 36.94 -15.80 7.11
C LEU A 34 36.40 -14.77 8.10
N ASP A 35 36.65 -14.94 9.41
CA ASP A 35 36.21 -14.00 10.44
C ASP A 35 36.86 -12.63 10.24
N VAL A 36 38.18 -12.58 9.97
CA VAL A 36 38.92 -11.33 9.68
C VAL A 36 38.35 -10.67 8.41
N TYR A 37 38.07 -11.43 7.37
CA TYR A 37 37.44 -10.91 6.14
C TYR A 37 36.09 -10.26 6.44
N CYS A 38 35.21 -10.93 7.20
CA CYS A 38 33.88 -10.43 7.56
C CYS A 38 33.97 -9.15 8.43
N LEU A 39 34.92 -9.06 9.34
CA LEU A 39 35.17 -7.85 10.16
C LEU A 39 35.64 -6.68 9.29
N ILE A 40 36.54 -6.92 8.32
CA ILE A 40 37.00 -5.90 7.38
C ILE A 40 35.85 -5.44 6.47
N ASP A 41 35.03 -6.37 5.95
CA ASP A 41 33.86 -6.07 5.12
C ASP A 41 32.84 -5.25 5.92
N LEU A 42 32.56 -5.61 7.18
CA LEU A 42 31.69 -4.88 8.09
C LEU A 42 32.19 -3.46 8.38
N ALA A 43 33.50 -3.28 8.56
CA ALA A 43 34.09 -1.96 8.81
C ALA A 43 33.96 -1.05 7.58
N ARG A 44 34.13 -1.60 6.37
CA ARG A 44 34.05 -0.87 5.09
C ARG A 44 32.63 -0.64 4.60
N ALA A 45 31.65 -1.42 5.02
CA ALA A 45 30.25 -1.28 4.63
C ALA A 45 29.71 0.11 5.05
N LYS A 46 29.05 0.84 4.14
CA LYS A 46 28.40 2.13 4.45
C LYS A 46 27.13 1.92 5.27
N SER A 47 26.38 0.85 5.01
CA SER A 47 25.17 0.42 5.76
C SER A 47 25.16 -1.09 5.92
N VAL A 48 24.48 -1.58 6.96
CA VAL A 48 24.27 -3.01 7.25
C VAL A 48 22.79 -3.21 7.55
N ARG A 49 22.26 -4.33 7.13
CA ARG A 49 20.82 -4.65 7.23
C ARG A 49 20.44 -4.96 8.67
N ASN A 50 19.30 -4.45 9.10
CA ASN A 50 18.51 -4.76 10.30
C ASN A 50 19.07 -4.35 11.68
N VAL A 51 20.38 -4.29 11.90
CA VAL A 51 20.97 -3.97 13.23
C VAL A 51 22.24 -3.14 13.09
N PRO A 52 22.63 -2.34 14.10
CA PRO A 52 23.85 -1.52 14.06
C PRO A 52 25.12 -2.38 13.96
N LYS A 53 26.17 -1.84 13.34
CA LYS A 53 27.43 -2.53 13.03
C LYS A 53 28.09 -3.23 14.23
N TRP A 54 28.01 -2.62 15.42
CA TRP A 54 28.61 -3.19 16.63
C TRP A 54 27.96 -4.52 17.05
N VAL A 55 26.65 -4.70 16.76
CA VAL A 55 25.95 -5.97 17.03
C VAL A 55 26.47 -7.06 16.08
N TRP A 56 26.66 -6.74 14.80
CA TRP A 56 27.25 -7.69 13.84
C TRP A 56 28.70 -8.07 14.20
N ALA A 57 29.48 -7.13 14.72
CA ALA A 57 30.84 -7.42 15.22
C ALA A 57 30.80 -8.43 16.39
N LEU A 58 29.83 -8.29 17.33
CA LEU A 58 29.63 -9.24 18.41
C LEU A 58 29.17 -10.62 17.89
N VAL A 59 28.27 -10.66 16.90
CA VAL A 59 27.81 -11.92 16.28
C VAL A 59 28.98 -12.67 15.65
N ILE A 60 29.85 -12.00 14.90
CA ILE A 60 31.03 -12.60 14.27
C ILE A 60 32.01 -13.11 15.34
N LEU A 61 32.19 -12.37 16.44
CA LEU A 61 33.21 -12.66 17.45
C LEU A 61 32.79 -13.70 18.47
N PHE A 62 31.48 -13.76 18.86
CA PHE A 62 30.97 -14.56 19.98
C PHE A 62 30.14 -15.78 19.56
N ILE A 63 29.57 -15.80 18.36
CA ILE A 63 28.90 -17.00 17.84
C ILE A 63 29.97 -17.88 17.20
N SER A 64 30.17 -19.08 17.78
CA SER A 64 31.28 -20.00 17.44
C SER A 64 31.58 -20.04 15.92
N ALA A 65 32.80 -19.66 15.56
CA ALA A 65 33.32 -19.68 14.20
C ALA A 65 33.19 -21.10 13.57
N PRO A 66 32.71 -21.24 12.32
CA PRO A 66 32.48 -20.20 11.29
C PRO A 66 31.02 -19.68 11.19
N LEU A 67 30.15 -20.05 12.13
CA LEU A 67 28.70 -19.80 12.04
C LEU A 67 28.37 -18.29 12.08
N GLY A 68 29.03 -17.53 12.92
CA GLY A 68 28.83 -16.07 13.03
C GLY A 68 29.17 -15.32 11.73
N ALA A 69 30.29 -15.69 11.10
CA ALA A 69 30.70 -15.13 9.82
C ALA A 69 29.72 -15.50 8.68
N LEU A 70 29.23 -16.72 8.64
CA LEU A 70 28.23 -17.17 7.66
C LEU A 70 26.90 -16.44 7.84
N ILE A 71 26.42 -16.27 9.07
CA ILE A 71 25.19 -15.52 9.36
C ILE A 71 25.35 -14.07 8.87
N TYR A 72 26.48 -13.42 9.12
CA TYR A 72 26.73 -12.07 8.61
C TYR A 72 26.70 -12.00 7.08
N LEU A 73 27.36 -12.93 6.37
CA LEU A 73 27.41 -12.95 4.90
C LEU A 73 26.04 -13.18 4.25
N PHE A 74 25.15 -13.99 4.87
CA PHE A 74 23.85 -14.29 4.30
C PHE A 74 22.74 -13.31 4.72
N VAL A 75 22.79 -12.80 5.94
CA VAL A 75 21.72 -12.00 6.53
C VAL A 75 22.11 -10.52 6.70
N GLY A 76 23.35 -10.25 7.08
CA GLY A 76 23.81 -8.90 7.45
C GLY A 76 24.39 -8.10 6.29
N ARG A 77 24.90 -8.76 5.25
CA ARG A 77 25.52 -8.08 4.11
C ARG A 77 24.46 -7.53 3.16
N ASP A 78 24.49 -6.22 2.95
CA ASP A 78 23.65 -5.57 1.96
C ASP A 78 24.22 -5.87 0.56
N ARG A 79 23.57 -6.79 -0.17
CA ARG A 79 23.87 -7.04 -1.58
C ARG A 79 23.17 -5.97 -2.39
N GLY A 80 23.79 -4.75 -2.47
CA GLY A 80 23.39 -3.74 -3.43
C GLY A 80 23.35 -4.35 -4.82
N ARG A 81 22.22 -4.19 -5.52
CA ARG A 81 22.10 -4.51 -6.94
C ARG A 81 23.12 -3.66 -7.69
N ASP A 82 24.25 -4.25 -8.05
CA ASP A 82 25.15 -3.71 -9.07
C ASP A 82 24.42 -3.75 -10.41
N GLY A 83 23.89 -2.62 -10.83
CA GLY A 83 23.17 -2.49 -12.11
C GLY A 83 22.49 -1.14 -12.25
N GLN A 84 23.16 -0.02 -11.92
CA GLN A 84 22.74 1.28 -12.43
C GLN A 84 23.91 1.99 -13.08
N VAL A 85 23.71 2.24 -14.37
CA VAL A 85 24.53 3.03 -15.29
C VAL A 85 24.85 4.38 -14.65
N ALA A 86 26.12 4.72 -14.56
CA ALA A 86 26.60 6.01 -14.06
C ALA A 86 26.09 7.15 -14.94
N PRO A 87 25.58 8.26 -14.39
CA PRO A 87 25.36 9.47 -15.17
C PRO A 87 26.72 10.12 -15.51
N ALA A 88 26.85 10.52 -16.76
CA ALA A 88 28.02 11.18 -17.30
C ALA A 88 28.44 12.39 -16.48
N GLN A 89 29.72 12.45 -16.11
CA GLN A 89 30.36 13.58 -15.49
C GLN A 89 30.39 14.76 -16.47
N GLN A 90 29.64 15.81 -16.16
CA GLN A 90 29.85 17.13 -16.74
C GLN A 90 31.00 17.79 -15.98
N GLY A 91 32.05 18.17 -16.72
CA GLY A 91 33.23 18.86 -16.22
C GLY A 91 32.92 20.25 -15.65
N PRO A 92 33.80 20.82 -14.86
CA PRO A 92 33.57 22.09 -14.17
C PRO A 92 33.64 23.27 -15.14
N ALA A 93 32.53 24.01 -15.27
CA ALA A 93 32.50 25.31 -15.93
C ALA A 93 33.22 26.36 -15.06
N GLN A 94 34.18 27.03 -15.64
CA GLN A 94 34.94 28.13 -15.03
C GLN A 94 34.00 29.29 -14.68
N GLN A 95 34.01 29.68 -13.40
CA GLN A 95 33.37 30.90 -12.91
C GLN A 95 34.29 32.08 -13.18
N GLY A 96 33.88 33.00 -14.06
CA GLY A 96 34.45 34.36 -14.15
C GLY A 96 33.82 35.28 -13.07
N PRO A 97 34.46 36.38 -12.69
CA PRO A 97 34.05 37.22 -11.57
C PRO A 97 32.79 38.03 -11.89
N VAL A 98 31.82 38.00 -10.96
CA VAL A 98 30.58 38.77 -11.03
C VAL A 98 30.77 40.11 -10.34
N GLU A 99 30.64 41.22 -11.11
CA GLU A 99 30.48 42.58 -10.58
C GLU A 99 29.10 42.76 -9.94
N PRO A 100 28.97 43.61 -8.91
CA PRO A 100 27.69 43.87 -8.24
C PRO A 100 26.85 44.90 -9.00
N THR A 101 25.73 44.52 -9.55
CA THR A 101 24.72 45.45 -10.08
C THR A 101 23.58 45.65 -9.09
N SER A 102 23.16 46.92 -8.98
CA SER A 102 22.14 47.52 -8.12
C SER A 102 20.74 46.90 -8.21
N PRO A 103 19.86 47.15 -7.22
CA PRO A 103 18.52 46.57 -7.14
C PRO A 103 17.57 47.24 -8.16
N GLY A 104 17.13 46.44 -9.12
CA GLY A 104 16.14 46.84 -10.13
C GLY A 104 14.77 46.17 -9.87
N GLU A 105 13.76 46.91 -10.15
CA GLU A 105 12.31 46.74 -9.98
C GLU A 105 11.74 45.32 -10.21
N PRO A 106 10.61 44.97 -9.54
CA PRO A 106 9.97 43.67 -9.69
C PRO A 106 9.32 43.56 -11.09
N ARG A 107 9.76 42.56 -11.86
CA ARG A 107 9.09 42.19 -13.11
C ARG A 107 7.68 41.63 -12.80
N PRO A 108 6.66 42.04 -13.58
CA PRO A 108 5.32 41.47 -13.46
C PRO A 108 5.36 39.97 -13.82
N PRO A 109 4.52 39.13 -13.16
CA PRO A 109 4.44 37.71 -13.46
C PRO A 109 3.95 37.50 -14.88
N VAL A 110 4.68 36.69 -15.65
CA VAL A 110 4.26 36.21 -16.97
C VAL A 110 3.01 35.37 -16.76
N ALA A 111 1.87 35.87 -17.23
CA ALA A 111 0.63 35.13 -17.25
C ALA A 111 0.81 33.89 -18.15
N GLY A 112 1.01 32.74 -17.52
CA GLY A 112 0.91 31.44 -18.17
C GLY A 112 -0.55 31.27 -18.61
N ARG A 113 -0.73 31.05 -19.93
CA ARG A 113 -2.02 30.71 -20.53
C ARG A 113 -2.59 29.50 -19.84
N PRO A 114 -3.82 29.54 -19.25
CA PRO A 114 -4.40 28.37 -18.62
C PRO A 114 -4.61 27.27 -19.69
N PRO A 115 -4.40 25.98 -19.34
CA PRO A 115 -4.79 24.88 -20.21
C PRO A 115 -6.30 24.95 -20.39
N ALA A 116 -6.75 24.79 -21.63
CA ALA A 116 -8.14 24.83 -22.01
C ALA A 116 -8.92 23.70 -21.30
N GLY A 117 -9.97 24.08 -20.57
CA GLY A 117 -11.11 23.21 -20.27
C GLY A 117 -11.07 22.35 -19.00
N GLY A 118 -10.11 22.47 -18.13
CA GLY A 118 -10.17 21.80 -16.81
C GLY A 118 -10.96 22.63 -15.79
N ARG A 119 -12.06 22.08 -15.29
CA ARG A 119 -12.73 22.62 -14.09
C ARG A 119 -11.70 22.69 -12.97
N PRO A 120 -11.59 23.78 -12.20
CA PRO A 120 -10.62 23.85 -11.10
C PRO A 120 -10.88 22.68 -10.14
N PRO A 121 -9.82 22.07 -9.54
CA PRO A 121 -10.01 21.05 -8.53
C PRO A 121 -10.95 21.59 -7.46
N VAL A 122 -12.04 20.85 -7.21
CA VAL A 122 -12.94 21.16 -6.10
C VAL A 122 -12.08 21.04 -4.85
N ALA A 123 -11.95 22.14 -4.12
CA ALA A 123 -11.30 22.12 -2.81
C ALA A 123 -11.90 20.98 -1.98
N PRO A 124 -11.12 20.27 -1.15
CA PRO A 124 -11.67 19.28 -0.24
C PRO A 124 -12.84 19.95 0.49
N GLY A 125 -14.05 19.36 0.36
CA GLY A 125 -15.25 19.88 0.98
C GLY A 125 -14.98 20.16 2.46
N ALA A 126 -15.55 21.20 3.03
CA ALA A 126 -15.39 21.51 4.44
C ALA A 126 -15.67 20.25 5.29
N PRO A 127 -15.04 20.07 6.47
CA PRO A 127 -15.22 18.90 7.31
C PRO A 127 -16.71 18.63 7.58
N GLY A 128 -17.29 17.63 6.92
CA GLY A 128 -18.73 17.31 7.01
C GLY A 128 -19.54 17.48 5.71
N GLU A 129 -19.03 18.12 4.67
CA GLU A 129 -19.63 18.13 3.34
C GLU A 129 -19.34 16.77 2.64
N GLY A 130 -20.38 16.04 2.29
CA GLY A 130 -20.29 14.70 1.66
C GLY A 130 -20.67 13.53 2.60
N LEU A 131 -21.04 13.79 3.85
CA LEU A 131 -21.64 12.76 4.69
C LEU A 131 -23.09 12.52 4.28
N PRO A 132 -23.53 11.24 4.17
CA PRO A 132 -24.95 10.93 4.03
C PRO A 132 -25.75 11.60 5.17
N ALA A 133 -26.88 12.22 4.84
CA ALA A 133 -27.71 12.92 5.81
C ALA A 133 -28.06 12.01 7.01
N GLY A 134 -27.67 12.41 8.23
CA GLY A 134 -27.90 11.67 9.47
C GLY A 134 -26.78 10.69 9.88
N CYS A 135 -25.70 10.52 9.11
CA CYS A 135 -24.60 9.65 9.46
C CYS A 135 -23.61 10.36 10.38
N GLN A 136 -23.34 9.77 11.56
CA GLN A 136 -22.34 10.30 12.50
C GLN A 136 -20.95 9.78 12.14
N PRO A 137 -19.91 10.64 12.09
CA PRO A 137 -18.56 10.17 11.84
C PRO A 137 -18.00 9.37 13.04
N VAL A 138 -17.27 8.30 12.75
CA VAL A 138 -16.49 7.55 13.76
C VAL A 138 -15.11 8.14 13.95
N VAL A 139 -14.49 8.58 12.85
CA VAL A 139 -13.17 9.21 12.83
C VAL A 139 -13.29 10.59 12.24
N THR A 140 -12.68 11.57 12.89
CA THR A 140 -12.46 12.91 12.33
C THR A 140 -11.03 13.33 12.59
N THR A 141 -10.39 13.99 11.63
CA THR A 141 -9.10 14.64 11.85
C THR A 141 -9.19 16.10 11.46
N SER A 142 -8.39 16.93 12.10
CA SER A 142 -8.29 18.36 11.77
C SER A 142 -6.83 18.79 11.78
N GLY A 143 -6.36 19.28 10.63
CA GLY A 143 -5.00 19.74 10.41
C GLY A 143 -3.93 18.71 10.71
N LEU A 144 -4.22 17.40 10.50
CA LEU A 144 -3.37 16.31 10.94
C LEU A 144 -2.06 16.31 10.17
N THR A 145 -0.95 16.51 10.90
CA THR A 145 0.39 16.62 10.31
C THR A 145 1.37 15.68 11.02
N ARG A 146 2.19 14.99 10.24
CA ARG A 146 3.35 14.22 10.67
C ARG A 146 4.45 14.36 9.64
N ASP A 147 5.52 15.08 9.98
CA ASP A 147 6.63 15.38 9.09
C ASP A 147 7.86 14.52 9.42
N TYR A 148 8.44 13.93 8.41
CA TYR A 148 9.69 13.15 8.46
C TYR A 148 10.83 13.85 7.68
N GLY A 149 10.84 15.17 7.67
CA GLY A 149 11.84 15.96 6.93
C GLY A 149 11.43 16.19 5.46
N GLY A 150 10.18 16.60 5.24
CA GLY A 150 9.62 16.89 3.92
C GLY A 150 8.81 15.75 3.32
N ALA A 151 8.80 14.58 3.95
CA ALA A 151 7.89 13.48 3.64
C ALA A 151 6.94 13.23 4.82
N GLY A 152 5.76 12.69 4.59
CA GLY A 152 4.82 12.39 5.67
C GLY A 152 3.40 12.77 5.36
N LEU A 153 2.71 13.40 6.32
CA LEU A 153 1.35 13.94 6.19
C LEU A 153 1.32 15.41 6.53
N PHE A 154 0.54 16.17 5.77
CA PHE A 154 0.47 17.62 5.89
C PHE A 154 -0.99 18.09 5.80
N ASP A 155 -1.50 18.59 6.92
CA ASP A 155 -2.78 19.28 7.01
C ASP A 155 -3.96 18.43 6.49
N VAL A 156 -4.09 17.21 7.03
CA VAL A 156 -5.10 16.23 6.59
C VAL A 156 -6.36 16.35 7.44
N ASP A 157 -7.47 16.72 6.81
CA ASP A 157 -8.81 16.75 7.36
C ASP A 157 -9.62 15.57 6.83
N LEU A 158 -9.76 14.52 7.65
CA LEU A 158 -10.44 13.28 7.28
C LEU A 158 -11.72 13.11 8.06
N VAL A 159 -12.75 12.62 7.41
CA VAL A 159 -14.04 12.27 8.02
C VAL A 159 -14.46 10.88 7.56
N VAL A 160 -14.63 9.94 8.51
CA VAL A 160 -15.05 8.57 8.21
C VAL A 160 -16.42 8.29 8.84
N PRO A 161 -17.44 8.04 8.02
CA PRO A 161 -18.79 7.70 8.48
C PRO A 161 -18.84 6.38 9.24
N ARG A 162 -19.70 6.27 10.25
CA ARG A 162 -19.94 5.01 10.98
C ARG A 162 -20.53 3.95 10.06
N GLY A 163 -20.02 2.72 10.14
CA GLY A 163 -20.51 1.57 9.38
C GLY A 163 -20.13 1.56 7.91
N SER A 164 -19.36 2.55 7.43
CA SER A 164 -18.89 2.59 6.05
C SER A 164 -17.63 1.76 5.84
N VAL A 165 -17.42 1.34 4.61
CA VAL A 165 -16.14 0.86 4.08
C VAL A 165 -15.48 2.05 3.40
N TYR A 166 -14.40 2.56 4.00
CA TYR A 166 -13.66 3.72 3.53
C TYR A 166 -12.35 3.28 2.84
N GLY A 167 -12.22 3.56 1.56
CA GLY A 167 -11.01 3.30 0.78
C GLY A 167 -10.04 4.49 0.83
N LEU A 168 -8.83 4.26 1.30
CA LEU A 168 -7.74 5.25 1.26
C LEU A 168 -6.81 4.94 0.10
N VAL A 169 -6.84 5.79 -0.92
CA VAL A 169 -6.13 5.56 -2.19
C VAL A 169 -4.98 6.54 -2.36
N GLY A 170 -3.95 6.11 -3.03
CA GLY A 170 -2.80 6.93 -3.39
C GLY A 170 -1.59 6.11 -3.80
N PRO A 171 -0.63 6.71 -4.51
CA PRO A 171 0.60 6.05 -4.89
C PRO A 171 1.43 5.60 -3.68
N ASN A 172 2.45 4.79 -3.93
CA ASN A 172 3.42 4.44 -2.89
C ASN A 172 4.13 5.70 -2.39
N GLY A 173 4.27 5.82 -1.07
CA GLY A 173 4.84 7.03 -0.46
C GLY A 173 3.85 8.18 -0.25
N ALA A 174 2.59 8.08 -0.68
CA ALA A 174 1.59 9.14 -0.48
C ALA A 174 1.25 9.44 0.99
N GLY A 175 1.66 8.60 1.94
CA GLY A 175 1.41 8.78 3.36
C GLY A 175 0.28 7.89 3.92
N LYS A 176 -0.27 6.93 3.15
CA LYS A 176 -1.36 6.04 3.58
C LYS A 176 -1.06 5.32 4.91
N THR A 177 0.04 4.56 4.97
CA THR A 177 0.47 3.85 6.20
C THR A 177 0.74 4.81 7.36
N THR A 178 1.25 6.02 7.07
CA THR A 178 1.44 7.06 8.10
C THR A 178 0.10 7.49 8.68
N LEU A 179 -0.90 7.79 7.84
CA LEU A 179 -2.25 8.14 8.29
C LEU A 179 -2.86 7.02 9.13
N LEU A 180 -2.83 5.78 8.64
CA LEU A 180 -3.36 4.61 9.37
C LEU A 180 -2.66 4.42 10.73
N SER A 181 -1.34 4.62 10.80
CA SER A 181 -0.58 4.52 12.05
C SER A 181 -0.90 5.64 13.06
N LEU A 182 -1.29 6.81 12.60
CA LEU A 182 -1.77 7.91 13.46
C LEU A 182 -3.19 7.62 13.97
N LEU A 183 -4.10 7.18 13.10
CA LEU A 183 -5.48 6.84 13.47
C LEU A 183 -5.53 5.70 14.51
N SER A 184 -4.64 4.71 14.38
CA SER A 184 -4.49 3.61 15.31
C SER A 184 -3.73 3.95 16.59
N ALA A 185 -3.22 5.18 16.72
CA ALA A 185 -2.37 5.65 17.82
C ALA A 185 -1.03 4.89 17.99
N ILE A 186 -0.59 4.13 16.99
CA ILE A 186 0.77 3.56 16.93
C ILE A 186 1.81 4.69 16.87
N ARG A 187 1.46 5.78 16.17
CA ARG A 187 2.29 7.00 16.12
C ARG A 187 1.52 8.20 16.64
N ARG A 188 2.24 9.25 17.05
CA ARG A 188 1.65 10.52 17.48
C ARG A 188 1.81 11.55 16.36
N PRO A 189 0.80 12.40 16.11
CA PRO A 189 0.94 13.51 15.19
C PRO A 189 1.88 14.58 15.76
N ASP A 190 2.49 15.38 14.88
CA ASP A 190 3.26 16.56 15.27
C ASP A 190 2.31 17.76 15.48
N ARG A 191 1.22 17.81 14.67
CA ARG A 191 0.18 18.85 14.77
C ARG A 191 -1.18 18.26 14.42
N GLY A 192 -2.22 19.01 14.74
CA GLY A 192 -3.61 18.64 14.47
C GLY A 192 -4.18 17.69 15.52
N THR A 193 -5.41 17.28 15.31
CA THR A 193 -6.19 16.47 16.26
C THR A 193 -6.84 15.28 15.58
N ILE A 194 -7.08 14.22 16.36
CA ILE A 194 -7.82 13.04 15.95
C ILE A 194 -8.98 12.86 16.91
N GLY A 195 -10.19 12.97 16.40
CA GLY A 195 -11.43 12.66 17.12
C GLY A 195 -11.89 11.23 16.81
N LEU A 196 -12.03 10.41 17.85
CA LEU A 196 -12.61 9.07 17.76
C LEU A 196 -13.90 9.05 18.58
N ARG A 197 -15.03 8.70 17.96
CA ARG A 197 -16.33 8.54 18.65
C ARG A 197 -16.58 7.10 19.09
N ILE A 198 -15.51 6.39 19.37
CA ILE A 198 -15.48 5.02 19.90
C ILE A 198 -14.35 4.90 20.91
N ALA A 199 -14.43 3.90 21.78
CA ALA A 199 -13.35 3.62 22.70
C ALA A 199 -12.11 3.09 21.95
N ARG A 200 -10.91 3.47 22.40
CA ARG A 200 -9.65 3.07 21.74
C ARG A 200 -9.44 1.56 21.66
N ASN A 201 -9.90 0.82 22.66
CA ASN A 201 -9.85 -0.65 22.69
C ASN A 201 -10.83 -1.31 21.68
N ARG A 202 -11.66 -0.51 21.01
CA ARG A 202 -12.56 -0.97 19.91
C ARG A 202 -11.98 -0.65 18.54
N VAL A 203 -10.71 -0.22 18.47
CA VAL A 203 -9.95 -0.03 17.22
C VAL A 203 -9.01 -1.21 17.04
N ALA A 204 -9.07 -1.89 15.91
CA ALA A 204 -8.12 -2.94 15.55
C ALA A 204 -7.41 -2.62 14.25
N VAL A 205 -6.18 -3.13 14.11
CA VAL A 205 -5.32 -2.92 12.95
C VAL A 205 -4.83 -4.25 12.41
N CYS A 206 -4.88 -4.41 11.09
CA CYS A 206 -4.17 -5.46 10.38
C CYS A 206 -3.13 -4.78 9.46
N PRO A 207 -1.83 -5.03 9.67
CA PRO A 207 -0.78 -4.46 8.84
C PRO A 207 -0.73 -5.11 7.45
N ASP A 208 -0.01 -4.49 6.51
CA ASP A 208 0.23 -5.02 5.15
C ASP A 208 0.86 -6.41 5.19
N VAL A 209 1.85 -6.62 6.07
CA VAL A 209 2.51 -7.93 6.25
C VAL A 209 2.38 -8.36 7.71
N PRO A 210 1.35 -9.14 8.06
CA PRO A 210 1.28 -9.76 9.38
C PRO A 210 2.37 -10.81 9.54
N GLU A 211 3.06 -10.80 10.68
CA GLU A 211 4.10 -11.78 11.01
C GLU A 211 3.67 -12.57 12.25
N PHE A 212 3.77 -13.90 12.16
CA PHE A 212 3.44 -14.82 13.25
C PHE A 212 4.48 -15.91 13.38
N ASP A 213 4.63 -16.42 14.57
CA ASP A 213 5.49 -17.57 14.85
C ASP A 213 4.97 -18.82 14.11
N GLY A 214 5.77 -19.36 13.19
CA GLY A 214 5.36 -20.46 12.31
C GLY A 214 5.08 -21.79 13.03
N TRP A 215 5.52 -21.95 14.27
CA TRP A 215 5.28 -23.15 15.10
C TRP A 215 3.93 -23.16 15.79
N LEU A 216 3.27 -22.00 15.92
CA LEU A 216 1.91 -21.88 16.46
C LEU A 216 0.87 -22.30 15.42
N THR A 217 -0.27 -22.77 15.87
CA THR A 217 -1.47 -22.97 15.06
C THR A 217 -2.25 -21.66 14.88
N ALA A 218 -3.14 -21.58 13.89
CA ALA A 218 -3.99 -20.41 13.70
C ALA A 218 -4.88 -20.15 14.92
N ALA A 219 -5.38 -21.20 15.55
CA ALA A 219 -6.17 -21.06 16.78
C ALA A 219 -5.35 -20.49 17.93
N GLU A 220 -4.11 -20.95 18.14
CA GLU A 220 -3.23 -20.43 19.20
C GLU A 220 -2.85 -18.97 18.97
N VAL A 221 -2.52 -18.57 17.74
CA VAL A 221 -2.24 -17.17 17.36
C VAL A 221 -3.45 -16.29 17.64
N THR A 222 -4.65 -16.73 17.24
CA THR A 222 -5.89 -15.97 17.44
C THR A 222 -6.27 -15.91 18.91
N ASP A 223 -6.01 -16.99 19.70
CA ASP A 223 -6.26 -17.00 21.15
C ASP A 223 -5.29 -16.08 21.90
N LEU A 224 -4.03 -16.03 21.48
CA LEU A 224 -3.06 -15.06 21.99
C LEU A 224 -3.54 -13.63 21.75
N ALA A 225 -4.00 -13.31 20.54
CA ALA A 225 -4.58 -12.01 20.23
C ALA A 225 -5.80 -11.72 21.12
N ARG A 226 -6.74 -12.68 21.27
CA ARG A 226 -7.90 -12.58 22.15
C ARG A 226 -7.49 -12.26 23.60
N SER A 227 -6.49 -12.97 24.11
CA SER A 227 -6.04 -12.79 25.49
C SER A 227 -5.51 -11.38 25.78
N LEU A 228 -4.98 -10.70 24.74
CA LEU A 228 -4.45 -9.35 24.85
C LEU A 228 -5.54 -8.27 24.69
N VAL A 229 -6.49 -8.45 23.75
CA VAL A 229 -7.45 -7.39 23.39
C VAL A 229 -8.84 -7.60 24.02
N ALA A 230 -9.21 -8.84 24.31
CA ALA A 230 -10.52 -9.22 24.87
C ALA A 230 -10.40 -10.36 25.87
N PRO A 231 -9.67 -10.21 26.99
CA PRO A 231 -9.39 -11.29 27.96
C PRO A 231 -10.66 -11.90 28.57
N ALA A 232 -11.75 -11.14 28.65
CA ALA A 232 -13.04 -11.62 29.12
C ALA A 232 -13.84 -12.44 28.09
N ALA A 233 -13.46 -12.41 26.82
CA ALA A 233 -14.12 -13.20 25.78
C ALA A 233 -13.71 -14.68 25.93
N GLY A 234 -14.68 -15.58 25.78
CA GLY A 234 -14.43 -17.02 25.83
C GLY A 234 -13.73 -17.54 24.55
N SER A 235 -13.32 -18.82 24.59
CA SER A 235 -12.66 -19.50 23.44
C SER A 235 -13.55 -19.54 22.18
N ALA A 236 -14.88 -19.44 22.31
CA ALA A 236 -15.80 -19.33 21.20
C ALA A 236 -15.51 -18.13 20.28
N ALA A 237 -14.96 -17.02 20.82
CA ALA A 237 -14.57 -15.84 20.05
C ALA A 237 -13.47 -16.17 19.04
N VAL A 238 -12.54 -17.07 19.38
CA VAL A 238 -11.50 -17.54 18.47
C VAL A 238 -12.07 -18.25 17.26
N ALA A 239 -12.98 -19.21 17.51
CA ALA A 239 -13.65 -19.94 16.43
C ALA A 239 -14.46 -19.01 15.52
N THR A 240 -15.19 -18.04 16.12
CA THR A 240 -15.96 -17.03 15.39
C THR A 240 -15.04 -16.14 14.52
N ALA A 241 -13.91 -15.68 15.06
CA ALA A 241 -12.98 -14.84 14.33
C ALA A 241 -12.32 -15.58 13.14
N LEU A 242 -11.90 -16.83 13.39
CA LEU A 242 -11.31 -17.68 12.33
C LEU A 242 -12.34 -18.00 11.24
N ALA A 243 -13.59 -18.29 11.60
CA ALA A 243 -14.67 -18.50 10.65
C ALA A 243 -14.94 -17.24 9.82
N ALA A 244 -15.01 -16.08 10.46
CA ALA A 244 -15.20 -14.79 9.79
C ALA A 244 -14.06 -14.45 8.80
N ALA A 245 -12.84 -14.96 9.05
CA ALA A 245 -11.70 -14.81 8.16
C ALA A 245 -11.53 -15.96 7.15
N GLY A 246 -12.48 -16.93 7.11
CA GLY A 246 -12.42 -18.09 6.20
C GLY A 246 -11.29 -19.07 6.53
N LEU A 247 -10.95 -19.24 7.82
CA LEU A 247 -9.88 -20.12 8.29
C LEU A 247 -10.37 -21.22 9.25
N ALA A 248 -11.68 -21.45 9.38
CA ALA A 248 -12.26 -22.42 10.30
C ALA A 248 -11.66 -23.83 10.11
N ASP A 249 -11.58 -24.30 8.85
CA ASP A 249 -11.13 -25.65 8.51
C ASP A 249 -9.62 -25.89 8.76
N VAL A 250 -8.87 -24.83 8.94
CA VAL A 250 -7.41 -24.87 9.15
C VAL A 250 -6.97 -24.34 10.51
N ALA A 251 -7.91 -24.15 11.45
CA ALA A 251 -7.67 -23.59 12.77
C ALA A 251 -6.54 -24.31 13.53
N GLY A 252 -6.47 -25.64 13.45
CA GLY A 252 -5.42 -26.48 14.06
C GLY A 252 -4.12 -26.61 13.26
N ARG A 253 -4.03 -26.01 12.06
CA ARG A 253 -2.83 -26.09 11.22
C ARG A 253 -1.80 -25.06 11.65
N ARG A 254 -0.52 -25.43 11.64
CA ARG A 254 0.60 -24.52 11.95
C ARG A 254 0.76 -23.43 10.89
N VAL A 255 1.00 -22.20 11.35
CA VAL A 255 1.12 -21.01 10.50
C VAL A 255 2.31 -21.08 9.53
N GLY A 256 3.40 -21.76 9.91
CA GLY A 256 4.56 -21.95 9.03
C GLY A 256 4.25 -22.67 7.71
N GLY A 257 3.10 -23.35 7.61
CA GLY A 257 2.61 -23.97 6.37
C GLY A 257 1.55 -23.17 5.63
N PHE A 258 1.28 -21.90 6.03
CA PHE A 258 0.27 -21.07 5.42
C PHE A 258 0.78 -20.39 4.14
N SER A 259 -0.12 -20.20 3.17
CA SER A 259 0.11 -19.27 2.05
C SER A 259 0.06 -17.82 2.55
N ARG A 260 0.59 -16.87 1.76
CA ARG A 260 0.50 -15.44 2.09
C ARG A 260 -0.95 -14.99 2.34
N GLY A 261 -1.90 -15.44 1.51
CA GLY A 261 -3.32 -15.15 1.68
C GLY A 261 -3.89 -15.72 2.99
N MET A 262 -3.45 -16.90 3.41
CA MET A 262 -3.85 -17.47 4.70
C MET A 262 -3.26 -16.68 5.87
N VAL A 263 -2.00 -16.22 5.78
CA VAL A 263 -1.37 -15.36 6.80
C VAL A 263 -2.11 -14.03 6.90
N GLN A 264 -2.47 -13.42 5.76
CA GLN A 264 -3.22 -12.17 5.73
C GLN A 264 -4.62 -12.33 6.37
N ARG A 265 -5.33 -13.42 6.05
CA ARG A 265 -6.60 -13.74 6.68
C ARG A 265 -6.47 -14.05 8.18
N LEU A 266 -5.35 -14.63 8.61
CA LEU A 266 -5.08 -14.82 10.04
C LEU A 266 -4.88 -13.47 10.74
N GLY A 267 -4.18 -12.51 10.11
CA GLY A 267 -4.07 -11.13 10.60
C GLY A 267 -5.44 -10.48 10.78
N LEU A 268 -6.33 -10.68 9.79
CA LEU A 268 -7.72 -10.24 9.88
C LEU A 268 -8.47 -10.93 11.05
N ALA A 269 -8.31 -12.26 11.25
CA ALA A 269 -8.92 -12.97 12.37
C ALA A 269 -8.46 -12.42 13.72
N CYS A 270 -7.15 -12.18 13.87
CA CYS A 270 -6.59 -11.57 15.08
C CYS A 270 -7.14 -10.15 15.33
N ALA A 271 -7.36 -9.38 14.29
CA ALA A 271 -7.97 -8.06 14.41
C ALA A 271 -9.46 -8.14 14.79
N LEU A 272 -10.18 -9.15 14.30
CA LEU A 272 -11.62 -9.33 14.51
C LEU A 272 -11.97 -9.92 15.89
N VAL A 273 -11.06 -10.66 16.54
CA VAL A 273 -11.35 -11.41 17.76
C VAL A 273 -11.79 -10.54 18.96
N GLY A 274 -11.39 -9.25 18.94
CA GLY A 274 -11.82 -8.25 19.93
C GLY A 274 -13.12 -7.54 19.59
N GLU A 275 -13.83 -7.97 18.54
CA GLU A 275 -15.06 -7.34 18.04
C GLU A 275 -14.91 -5.82 17.86
N PRO A 276 -13.96 -5.34 17.06
CA PRO A 276 -13.73 -3.90 16.87
C PRO A 276 -14.92 -3.21 16.23
N GLU A 277 -15.14 -1.94 16.58
CA GLU A 277 -16.06 -1.04 15.88
C GLU A 277 -15.39 -0.33 14.71
N LEU A 278 -14.06 -0.14 14.79
CA LEU A 278 -13.23 0.37 13.71
C LEU A 278 -12.11 -0.63 13.40
N LEU A 279 -12.07 -1.07 12.16
CA LEU A 279 -11.03 -1.94 11.62
C LEU A 279 -10.18 -1.16 10.62
N ILE A 280 -8.86 -1.14 10.81
CA ILE A 280 -7.90 -0.47 9.95
C ILE A 280 -7.06 -1.56 9.26
N LEU A 281 -7.09 -1.59 7.93
CA LEU A 281 -6.39 -2.57 7.11
C LEU A 281 -5.38 -1.84 6.21
N ASP A 282 -4.09 -2.12 6.36
CA ASP A 282 -3.08 -1.55 5.50
C ASP A 282 -2.78 -2.52 4.34
N GLU A 283 -3.08 -2.12 3.11
CA GLU A 283 -2.86 -2.87 1.85
C GLU A 283 -3.30 -4.36 1.94
N PRO A 284 -4.53 -4.69 2.37
CA PRO A 284 -4.92 -6.07 2.71
C PRO A 284 -4.90 -7.04 1.53
N THR A 285 -4.77 -6.55 0.30
CA THR A 285 -4.80 -7.35 -0.94
C THR A 285 -3.48 -7.36 -1.70
N SER A 286 -2.45 -6.61 -1.26
CA SER A 286 -1.22 -6.33 -2.02
C SER A 286 -0.42 -7.58 -2.41
N ALA A 287 -0.43 -8.61 -1.57
CA ALA A 287 0.39 -9.82 -1.75
C ALA A 287 -0.42 -11.06 -2.15
N LEU A 288 -1.68 -10.89 -2.57
CA LEU A 288 -2.60 -11.98 -2.86
C LEU A 288 -2.70 -12.26 -4.36
N ASP A 289 -2.90 -13.52 -4.71
CA ASP A 289 -3.34 -13.91 -6.05
C ASP A 289 -4.78 -13.42 -6.34
N PRO A 290 -5.22 -13.41 -7.60
CA PRO A 290 -6.55 -12.87 -7.96
C PRO A 290 -7.71 -13.51 -7.19
N ALA A 291 -7.65 -14.81 -6.88
CA ALA A 291 -8.70 -15.50 -6.13
C ALA A 291 -8.70 -15.07 -4.65
N GLY A 292 -7.55 -15.12 -3.98
CA GLY A 292 -7.39 -14.67 -2.60
C GLY A 292 -7.73 -13.19 -2.41
N ARG A 293 -7.39 -12.35 -3.41
CA ARG A 293 -7.78 -10.92 -3.43
C ARG A 293 -9.29 -10.75 -3.49
N ALA A 294 -9.98 -11.47 -4.39
CA ALA A 294 -11.44 -11.42 -4.49
C ALA A 294 -12.13 -11.88 -3.20
N GLU A 295 -11.61 -12.93 -2.56
CA GLU A 295 -12.10 -13.41 -1.28
C GLU A 295 -11.89 -12.37 -0.15
N MET A 296 -10.70 -11.78 -0.03
CA MET A 296 -10.41 -10.74 0.97
C MET A 296 -11.34 -9.54 0.81
N LEU A 297 -11.51 -9.05 -0.43
CA LEU A 297 -12.44 -7.95 -0.71
C LEU A 297 -13.88 -8.29 -0.34
N SER A 298 -14.30 -9.53 -0.57
CA SER A 298 -15.63 -10.00 -0.20
C SER A 298 -15.82 -10.04 1.32
N LEU A 299 -14.80 -10.47 2.08
CA LEU A 299 -14.81 -10.44 3.55
C LEU A 299 -14.91 -9.00 4.07
N VAL A 300 -14.16 -8.06 3.50
CA VAL A 300 -14.22 -6.65 3.89
C VAL A 300 -15.60 -6.04 3.56
N ALA A 301 -16.12 -6.31 2.36
CA ALA A 301 -17.44 -5.83 1.93
C ALA A 301 -18.58 -6.32 2.83
N ALA A 302 -18.50 -7.56 3.32
CA ALA A 302 -19.49 -8.15 4.24
C ALA A 302 -19.54 -7.46 5.62
N MET A 303 -18.54 -6.66 5.96
CA MET A 303 -18.50 -5.90 7.24
C MET A 303 -19.30 -4.59 7.17
N ARG A 304 -19.70 -4.16 5.98
CA ARG A 304 -20.50 -2.94 5.76
C ARG A 304 -21.75 -2.92 6.62
N GLY A 305 -22.04 -1.78 7.25
CA GLY A 305 -23.18 -1.62 8.15
C GLY A 305 -23.00 -2.21 9.56
N HIS A 306 -22.12 -3.20 9.71
CA HIS A 306 -21.83 -3.83 10.99
C HIS A 306 -20.63 -3.21 11.71
N ARG A 307 -19.63 -2.79 10.95
CA ARG A 307 -18.37 -2.18 11.45
C ARG A 307 -17.96 -1.07 10.51
N THR A 308 -17.15 -0.14 11.03
CA THR A 308 -16.46 0.83 10.17
C THR A 308 -15.13 0.21 9.76
N VAL A 309 -14.83 0.21 8.47
CA VAL A 309 -13.57 -0.28 7.94
C VAL A 309 -12.85 0.84 7.20
N ILE A 310 -11.59 1.07 7.51
CA ILE A 310 -10.68 1.89 6.69
C ILE A 310 -9.65 0.95 6.10
N PHE A 311 -9.54 0.91 4.78
CA PHE A 311 -8.48 0.12 4.15
C PHE A 311 -7.69 0.97 3.15
N SER A 312 -6.37 0.78 3.13
CA SER A 312 -5.53 1.39 2.12
C SER A 312 -5.40 0.48 0.91
N SER A 313 -5.30 1.09 -0.26
CA SER A 313 -4.95 0.39 -1.49
C SER A 313 -4.27 1.33 -2.48
N HIS A 314 -3.35 0.80 -3.28
CA HIS A 314 -2.86 1.44 -4.49
C HIS A 314 -3.61 0.96 -5.74
N ILE A 315 -4.53 0.00 -5.58
CA ILE A 315 -5.31 -0.62 -6.64
C ILE A 315 -6.73 -0.05 -6.61
N LEU A 316 -7.01 0.85 -7.53
CA LEU A 316 -8.26 1.62 -7.58
C LEU A 316 -9.49 0.74 -7.81
N SER A 317 -9.36 -0.31 -8.63
CA SER A 317 -10.45 -1.25 -8.87
C SER A 317 -10.92 -2.01 -7.62
N ASP A 318 -10.03 -2.25 -6.63
CA ASP A 318 -10.43 -2.83 -5.35
C ASP A 318 -11.31 -1.88 -4.57
N VAL A 319 -10.90 -0.60 -4.52
CA VAL A 319 -11.64 0.45 -3.81
C VAL A 319 -13.00 0.68 -4.47
N GLN A 320 -13.05 0.79 -5.80
CA GLN A 320 -14.30 0.94 -6.53
C GLN A 320 -15.29 -0.19 -6.26
N ARG A 321 -14.78 -1.41 -6.11
CA ARG A 321 -15.60 -2.61 -5.89
C ARG A 321 -16.29 -2.62 -4.54
N ILE A 322 -15.63 -2.12 -3.46
CA ILE A 322 -16.13 -2.34 -2.10
C ILE A 322 -16.28 -1.08 -1.25
N ALA A 323 -15.68 0.05 -1.62
CA ALA A 323 -15.70 1.24 -0.80
C ALA A 323 -16.94 2.10 -1.05
N ASP A 324 -17.61 2.51 0.02
CA ASP A 324 -18.71 3.50 -0.02
C ASP A 324 -18.15 4.92 -0.14
N GLN A 325 -17.05 5.15 0.56
CA GLN A 325 -16.35 6.42 0.64
C GLN A 325 -14.91 6.22 0.20
N VAL A 326 -14.33 7.24 -0.41
CA VAL A 326 -12.94 7.24 -0.82
C VAL A 326 -12.23 8.51 -0.38
N GLY A 327 -11.00 8.35 0.10
CA GLY A 327 -10.04 9.43 0.32
C GLY A 327 -8.85 9.26 -0.61
N ILE A 328 -8.55 10.29 -1.39
CA ILE A 328 -7.38 10.31 -2.29
C ILE A 328 -6.25 11.07 -1.64
N LEU A 329 -5.16 10.35 -1.36
CA LEU A 329 -3.97 10.90 -0.74
C LEU A 329 -2.83 10.99 -1.76
N ARG A 330 -2.19 12.16 -1.85
CA ARG A 330 -1.01 12.38 -2.69
C ARG A 330 -0.05 13.36 -2.02
N ASP A 331 1.23 13.06 -2.03
CA ASP A 331 2.29 13.90 -1.45
C ASP A 331 1.99 14.33 0.00
N GLY A 332 1.42 13.41 0.78
CA GLY A 332 1.03 13.63 2.18
C GLY A 332 -0.21 14.50 2.38
N ARG A 333 -0.95 14.85 1.34
CA ARG A 333 -2.15 15.69 1.42
C ARG A 333 -3.38 14.94 0.93
N LEU A 334 -4.52 15.20 1.55
CA LEU A 334 -5.80 14.67 1.10
C LEU A 334 -6.34 15.59 -0.01
N LEU A 335 -6.40 15.05 -1.24
CA LEU A 335 -6.87 15.79 -2.42
C LEU A 335 -8.39 15.74 -2.57
N TYR A 336 -8.99 14.64 -2.15
CA TYR A 336 -10.42 14.40 -2.24
C TYR A 336 -10.88 13.49 -1.09
N GLN A 337 -12.09 13.70 -0.60
CA GLN A 337 -12.85 12.74 0.18
C GLN A 337 -14.35 12.88 -0.14
N GLY A 338 -15.05 11.75 -0.22
CA GLY A 338 -16.47 11.73 -0.53
C GLY A 338 -16.95 10.33 -0.92
N ALA A 339 -18.21 10.24 -1.34
CA ALA A 339 -18.72 8.98 -1.86
C ALA A 339 -17.95 8.58 -3.14
N THR A 340 -17.63 7.29 -3.27
CA THR A 340 -16.93 6.76 -4.43
C THR A 340 -17.66 7.06 -5.73
N LYS A 341 -19.00 6.98 -5.69
CA LYS A 341 -19.85 7.30 -6.83
C LYS A 341 -19.77 8.78 -7.21
N ASP A 342 -19.81 9.68 -6.23
CA ASP A 342 -19.79 11.13 -6.48
C ASP A 342 -18.47 11.58 -7.15
N LEU A 343 -17.35 10.93 -6.77
CA LEU A 343 -16.06 11.16 -7.42
C LEU A 343 -16.13 10.80 -8.91
N ILE A 344 -16.65 9.63 -9.23
CA ILE A 344 -16.79 9.15 -10.60
C ILE A 344 -17.69 10.10 -11.40
N ASP A 345 -18.88 10.39 -10.87
CA ASP A 345 -19.89 11.24 -11.53
C ASP A 345 -19.41 12.69 -11.72
N THR A 346 -18.51 13.19 -10.84
CA THR A 346 -18.01 14.57 -10.90
C THR A 346 -16.88 14.74 -11.91
N TYR A 347 -15.98 13.76 -12.01
CA TYR A 347 -14.75 13.91 -12.79
C TYR A 347 -14.77 13.19 -14.13
N LEU A 348 -15.77 12.37 -14.40
CA LEU A 348 -15.89 11.67 -15.67
C LEU A 348 -17.13 12.13 -16.43
N GLU A 349 -16.90 12.49 -17.66
CA GLU A 349 -17.96 12.68 -18.64
C GLU A 349 -18.37 11.32 -19.21
N PRO A 350 -19.69 11.10 -19.48
CA PRO A 350 -20.15 9.88 -20.14
C PRO A 350 -19.43 9.69 -21.48
N SER A 351 -18.91 8.51 -21.72
CA SER A 351 -18.06 8.21 -22.85
C SER A 351 -18.49 6.92 -23.55
N TRP A 352 -18.33 6.86 -24.88
CA TRP A 352 -18.65 5.68 -25.71
C TRP A 352 -17.49 5.34 -26.63
N LEU A 353 -17.28 4.05 -26.85
CA LEU A 353 -16.50 3.53 -27.96
C LEU A 353 -17.47 3.17 -29.10
N VAL A 354 -17.33 3.89 -30.20
CA VAL A 354 -18.22 3.76 -31.35
C VAL A 354 -17.42 3.20 -32.53
N ARG A 355 -17.77 1.98 -32.93
CA ARG A 355 -17.17 1.33 -34.10
C ARG A 355 -17.99 1.64 -35.31
N ILE A 356 -17.33 2.06 -36.40
CA ILE A 356 -17.90 2.54 -37.64
C ILE A 356 -17.28 1.80 -38.80
N ALA A 357 -18.10 1.34 -39.74
CA ALA A 357 -17.60 0.81 -41.02
C ALA A 357 -17.37 1.95 -42.01
N GLY A 358 -16.11 2.19 -42.36
CA GLY A 358 -15.72 3.22 -43.32
C GLY A 358 -14.77 4.26 -42.75
N ASP A 359 -14.73 5.46 -43.38
CA ASP A 359 -13.86 6.56 -42.97
C ASP A 359 -14.43 7.23 -41.70
N LEU A 360 -13.61 7.29 -40.63
CA LEU A 360 -13.98 7.90 -39.36
C LEU A 360 -13.97 9.43 -39.40
N ARG A 361 -13.20 10.05 -40.28
CA ARG A 361 -12.95 11.50 -40.27
C ARG A 361 -14.21 12.35 -40.44
N PRO A 362 -15.13 12.03 -41.37
CA PRO A 362 -16.36 12.81 -41.52
C PRO A 362 -17.24 12.73 -40.28
N VAL A 363 -17.32 11.55 -39.66
CA VAL A 363 -18.13 11.31 -38.47
C VAL A 363 -17.51 12.00 -37.25
N ALA A 364 -16.19 11.92 -37.07
CA ALA A 364 -15.50 12.62 -36.02
C ALA A 364 -15.65 14.15 -36.11
N ALA A 365 -15.55 14.70 -37.30
CA ALA A 365 -15.76 16.13 -37.56
C ALA A 365 -17.20 16.57 -37.27
N ALA A 366 -18.19 15.76 -37.65
CA ALA A 366 -19.60 16.03 -37.39
C ALA A 366 -19.91 15.97 -35.90
N LEU A 367 -19.42 14.94 -35.20
CA LEU A 367 -19.57 14.81 -33.73
C LEU A 367 -18.90 15.97 -32.99
N ALA A 368 -17.69 16.39 -33.40
CA ALA A 368 -17.00 17.52 -32.79
C ALA A 368 -17.72 18.88 -32.99
N GLY A 369 -18.64 18.97 -33.93
CA GLY A 369 -19.50 20.14 -34.18
C GLY A 369 -20.75 20.19 -33.31
N GLU A 370 -21.06 19.12 -32.59
CA GLU A 370 -22.27 19.02 -31.75
C GLU A 370 -22.03 19.62 -30.37
N PRO A 371 -22.97 20.45 -29.85
CA PRO A 371 -22.80 21.13 -28.58
C PRO A 371 -22.81 20.19 -27.36
N TRP A 372 -23.32 18.97 -27.52
CA TRP A 372 -23.35 17.97 -26.48
C TRP A 372 -22.13 17.05 -26.48
N ALA A 373 -21.35 16.97 -27.56
CA ALA A 373 -20.16 16.17 -27.65
C ALA A 373 -18.95 17.01 -27.20
N THR A 374 -18.36 16.64 -26.09
CA THR A 374 -17.19 17.34 -25.52
C THR A 374 -15.89 16.88 -26.15
N ARG A 375 -15.90 15.66 -26.71
CA ARG A 375 -14.74 15.04 -27.38
C ARG A 375 -15.21 14.01 -28.41
N ALA A 376 -14.51 13.97 -29.56
CA ALA A 376 -14.70 12.93 -30.56
C ALA A 376 -13.35 12.61 -31.21
N GLU A 377 -12.67 11.57 -30.77
CA GLU A 377 -11.32 11.21 -31.18
C GLU A 377 -11.21 9.78 -31.66
N PRO A 378 -10.43 9.50 -32.74
CA PRO A 378 -10.13 8.14 -33.19
C PRO A 378 -9.27 7.39 -32.14
N VAL A 379 -9.69 6.16 -31.77
CA VAL A 379 -8.95 5.24 -30.89
C VAL A 379 -8.55 3.99 -31.68
N GLY A 380 -8.16 4.13 -32.91
CA GLY A 380 -7.83 3.03 -33.79
C GLY A 380 -8.25 3.32 -35.20
N THR A 381 -8.34 2.28 -36.06
CA THR A 381 -8.65 2.41 -37.46
C THR A 381 -10.15 2.49 -37.81
N ASP A 382 -11.00 1.95 -36.90
CA ASP A 382 -12.45 1.80 -37.09
C ASP A 382 -13.29 2.25 -35.87
N THR A 383 -12.66 2.81 -34.84
CA THR A 383 -13.29 3.13 -33.56
C THR A 383 -13.06 4.60 -33.20
N LEU A 384 -14.14 5.29 -32.81
CA LEU A 384 -14.11 6.62 -32.18
C LEU A 384 -14.42 6.52 -30.71
N ARG A 385 -13.71 7.28 -29.89
CA ARG A 385 -14.15 7.63 -28.53
C ARG A 385 -14.92 8.94 -28.60
N VAL A 386 -16.13 8.92 -28.04
CA VAL A 386 -17.02 10.09 -27.97
C VAL A 386 -17.36 10.34 -26.52
N ASP A 387 -16.99 11.52 -26.02
CA ASP A 387 -17.36 11.98 -24.67
C ASP A 387 -18.52 12.99 -24.81
N ALA A 388 -19.52 12.92 -23.92
CA ALA A 388 -20.72 13.75 -24.01
C ALA A 388 -21.06 14.41 -22.66
N THR A 389 -21.79 15.52 -22.69
CA THR A 389 -22.21 16.27 -21.50
C THR A 389 -23.18 15.51 -20.62
N SER A 390 -23.92 14.53 -21.17
CA SER A 390 -24.81 13.63 -20.42
C SER A 390 -25.01 12.30 -21.15
N ILE A 391 -25.41 11.27 -20.37
CA ILE A 391 -25.73 9.93 -20.93
C ILE A 391 -26.82 10.06 -21.98
N GLU A 392 -27.89 10.80 -21.67
CA GLU A 392 -29.07 10.94 -22.56
C GLU A 392 -28.70 11.64 -23.88
N ALA A 393 -27.83 12.66 -23.83
CA ALA A 393 -27.36 13.37 -25.02
C ALA A 393 -26.51 12.46 -25.91
N GLY A 394 -25.61 11.66 -25.34
CA GLY A 394 -24.77 10.72 -26.07
C GLY A 394 -25.57 9.58 -26.70
N GLU A 395 -26.45 8.94 -25.96
CA GLU A 395 -27.26 7.82 -26.45
C GLU A 395 -28.17 8.22 -27.62
N ARG A 396 -28.71 9.43 -27.60
CA ARG A 396 -29.54 9.94 -28.70
C ARG A 396 -28.72 10.55 -29.84
N GLY A 397 -27.68 11.31 -29.50
CA GLY A 397 -26.93 12.11 -30.44
C GLY A 397 -25.98 11.30 -31.33
N ILE A 398 -25.25 10.34 -30.72
CA ILE A 398 -24.27 9.54 -31.47
C ILE A 398 -24.87 8.81 -32.67
N PRO A 399 -25.96 8.00 -32.50
CA PRO A 399 -26.56 7.32 -33.65
C PRO A 399 -27.13 8.27 -34.68
N ALA A 400 -27.71 9.40 -34.27
CA ALA A 400 -28.29 10.40 -35.19
C ALA A 400 -27.23 11.05 -36.10
N VAL A 401 -26.08 11.46 -35.53
CA VAL A 401 -24.97 12.05 -36.29
C VAL A 401 -24.37 11.03 -37.26
N ILE A 402 -24.17 9.77 -36.80
CA ILE A 402 -23.61 8.71 -37.69
C ILE A 402 -24.54 8.45 -38.87
N ALA A 403 -25.85 8.36 -38.63
CA ALA A 403 -26.84 8.20 -39.70
C ALA A 403 -26.85 9.40 -40.64
N GLY A 404 -26.74 10.64 -40.14
CA GLY A 404 -26.64 11.87 -40.91
C GLY A 404 -25.42 11.93 -41.83
N CYS A 405 -24.30 11.31 -41.43
CA CYS A 405 -23.10 11.17 -42.26
C CYS A 405 -23.17 10.04 -43.28
N GLY A 406 -24.26 9.26 -43.30
CA GLY A 406 -24.39 8.08 -44.17
C GLY A 406 -23.43 6.94 -43.80
N ALA A 407 -22.84 6.99 -42.62
CA ALA A 407 -21.95 5.97 -42.13
C ALA A 407 -22.73 4.83 -41.45
N ARG A 408 -22.14 3.63 -41.44
CA ARG A 408 -22.74 2.46 -40.77
C ARG A 408 -22.10 2.23 -39.42
N GLN A 409 -22.88 2.38 -38.36
CA GLN A 409 -22.50 1.99 -37.00
C GLN A 409 -22.44 0.47 -36.90
N VAL A 410 -21.31 -0.04 -36.38
CA VAL A 410 -21.11 -1.48 -36.09
C VAL A 410 -21.41 -1.80 -34.62
N SER A 411 -20.88 -0.98 -33.70
CA SER A 411 -21.22 -1.04 -32.28
C SER A 411 -21.16 0.36 -31.67
N CYS A 412 -21.84 0.53 -30.52
CA CYS A 412 -21.75 1.71 -29.68
C CYS A 412 -21.82 1.20 -28.24
N GLU A 413 -20.69 1.20 -27.58
CA GLU A 413 -20.53 0.62 -26.26
C GLU A 413 -20.17 1.72 -25.27
N PRO A 414 -20.94 1.91 -24.17
CA PRO A 414 -20.58 2.84 -23.14
C PRO A 414 -19.26 2.41 -22.49
N VAL A 415 -18.35 3.36 -22.31
CA VAL A 415 -17.15 3.15 -21.52
C VAL A 415 -17.55 3.18 -20.06
N ALA A 416 -17.30 2.11 -19.34
CA ALA A 416 -17.56 2.09 -17.91
C ALA A 416 -16.72 3.19 -17.24
N ALA A 417 -17.40 4.10 -16.55
CA ALA A 417 -16.77 5.09 -15.73
C ALA A 417 -16.09 4.39 -14.54
N ASP A 418 -14.78 4.50 -14.44
CA ASP A 418 -14.00 3.85 -13.39
C ASP A 418 -13.28 4.86 -12.50
N LEU A 419 -12.96 4.42 -11.29
CA LEU A 419 -12.27 5.23 -10.30
C LEU A 419 -10.84 5.61 -10.76
N GLU A 420 -10.23 4.81 -11.64
CA GLU A 420 -8.90 5.07 -12.18
C GLU A 420 -8.90 6.28 -13.12
N SER A 421 -9.86 6.34 -14.03
CA SER A 421 -10.06 7.50 -14.90
C SER A 421 -10.39 8.78 -14.11
N ALA A 422 -11.23 8.67 -13.07
CA ALA A 422 -11.55 9.80 -12.19
C ALA A 422 -10.32 10.26 -11.39
N PHE A 423 -9.50 9.32 -10.91
CA PHE A 423 -8.25 9.62 -10.24
C PHE A 423 -7.25 10.34 -11.17
N LEU A 424 -7.11 9.88 -12.41
CA LEU A 424 -6.26 10.52 -13.42
C LEU A 424 -6.73 11.93 -13.73
N ALA A 425 -8.03 12.13 -13.91
CA ALA A 425 -8.62 13.45 -14.14
C ALA A 425 -8.36 14.42 -12.97
N LEU A 426 -8.46 13.93 -11.73
CA LEU A 426 -8.22 14.72 -10.52
C LEU A 426 -6.73 15.07 -10.33
N THR A 427 -5.84 14.11 -10.58
CA THR A 427 -4.41 14.24 -10.23
C THR A 427 -3.54 14.70 -11.39
N GLY A 428 -4.01 14.62 -12.63
CA GLY A 428 -3.25 14.92 -13.84
C GLY A 428 -2.08 13.96 -14.09
N ALA A 429 -2.01 12.81 -13.40
CA ALA A 429 -0.95 11.82 -13.55
C ALA A 429 -1.43 10.44 -13.09
N GLY A 430 -1.02 9.39 -13.80
CA GLY A 430 -1.26 8.01 -13.39
C GLY A 430 -0.62 7.65 -12.05
N LEU A 431 -1.07 6.55 -11.45
CA LEU A 431 -0.53 6.02 -10.18
C LEU A 431 0.91 5.50 -10.29
N GLY A 432 1.57 5.77 -11.40
CA GLY A 432 2.99 5.54 -11.63
C GLY A 432 3.26 4.21 -12.34
N GLU A 433 4.08 4.32 -13.32
CA GLU A 433 4.96 3.26 -13.80
C GLU A 433 6.04 2.95 -12.76
#